data_2b13dc33a3d9c81f82c8312eb2117f5d
#
_entry.id   2b13dc33a3d9c81f82c8312eb2117f5d
#
_cell.length_a   1.000
_cell.length_b   1.000
_cell.length_c   1.000
_cell.angle_alpha   90.00
_cell.angle_beta   90.00
_cell.angle_gamma   90.00
#
_symmetry.space_group_name_H-M   'P 1'
#
loop_
_entity.id
_entity.type
_entity.pdbx_description
1 polymer ?
#
loop_
_entity_poly.entity_id
_entity_poly.type
_entity_poly.pdbx_seq_one_letter_code
_entity_poly.pdbx_strand_id
1 'polypeptide(L)'
;MPTNPPVTRAVLFDLGRVLLDIDLERAVHAWAPHSRMPREDLRDRFRFDEPFQRHETGHLDNDGYFAHLRQALALDCDLPVVQQGFDAIIVGEIQETVRLLEQVRTQVPCYAISNTNPSHLAAIQRSFPGFLPHFTHVFASHQIGHRKPHAAAFEHVLRAIAVPPSEVLLFDDLAANVAAARALSLQAVLVASPEDVRAALVERGLLSPPEVPAGPPTK
;
A
#
# COMPACT_ATOMS: atom_id res chain seq x y z
N MET A 1 -25.13 3.53 -26.42
CA MET A 1 -24.72 2.13 -26.48
C MET A 1 -24.15 1.80 -25.11
N PRO A 2 -24.62 0.79 -24.38
CA PRO A 2 -23.94 0.36 -23.17
C PRO A 2 -22.56 -0.15 -23.60
N THR A 3 -21.52 0.56 -23.15
CA THR A 3 -20.15 0.07 -23.33
C THR A 3 -19.99 -1.14 -22.41
N ASN A 4 -19.59 -2.28 -22.98
CA ASN A 4 -19.20 -3.42 -22.14
C ASN A 4 -18.15 -2.95 -21.11
N PRO A 5 -18.25 -3.40 -19.85
CA PRO A 5 -17.24 -3.06 -18.85
C PRO A 5 -15.85 -3.49 -19.36
N PRO A 6 -14.80 -2.71 -19.04
CA PRO A 6 -13.46 -3.06 -19.46
C PRO A 6 -13.08 -4.43 -18.89
N VAL A 7 -12.52 -5.29 -19.74
CA VAL A 7 -12.04 -6.62 -19.32
C VAL A 7 -10.93 -6.42 -18.27
N THR A 8 -11.03 -7.12 -17.15
CA THR A 8 -10.00 -7.13 -16.09
C THR A 8 -9.51 -8.56 -15.87
N ARG A 9 -8.22 -8.78 -16.07
CA ARG A 9 -7.58 -10.11 -15.93
C ARG A 9 -6.59 -10.19 -14.78
N ALA A 10 -6.24 -9.06 -14.19
CA ALA A 10 -5.41 -8.99 -12.98
C ALA A 10 -5.76 -7.74 -12.18
N VAL A 11 -5.64 -7.83 -10.85
CA VAL A 11 -5.83 -6.69 -9.95
C VAL A 11 -4.53 -6.43 -9.19
N LEU A 12 -4.10 -5.16 -9.16
CA LEU A 12 -3.01 -4.65 -8.37
C LEU A 12 -3.57 -3.82 -7.22
N PHE A 13 -3.11 -4.06 -6.00
CA PHE A 13 -3.44 -3.25 -4.83
C PHE A 13 -2.20 -2.54 -4.31
N ASP A 14 -2.29 -1.25 -4.00
CA ASP A 14 -1.41 -0.68 -3.00
C ASP A 14 -1.71 -1.30 -1.63
N LEU A 15 -0.75 -1.24 -0.71
CA LEU A 15 -0.92 -1.74 0.65
C LEU A 15 -1.37 -0.64 1.60
N GLY A 16 -0.56 0.42 1.77
CA GLY A 16 -0.84 1.49 2.71
C GLY A 16 -2.10 2.27 2.36
N ARG A 17 -2.97 2.52 3.33
CA ARG A 17 -4.24 3.27 3.19
C ARG A 17 -5.26 2.67 2.20
N VAL A 18 -4.92 1.57 1.55
CA VAL A 18 -5.84 0.78 0.71
C VAL A 18 -6.24 -0.50 1.43
N LEU A 19 -5.27 -1.28 1.90
CA LEU A 19 -5.45 -2.55 2.61
C LEU A 19 -4.95 -2.52 4.06
N LEU A 20 -3.99 -1.63 4.36
CA LEU A 20 -3.40 -1.44 5.69
C LEU A 20 -3.62 -0.01 6.16
N ASP A 21 -4.10 0.14 7.36
CA ASP A 21 -4.22 1.43 8.04
C ASP A 21 -2.84 1.89 8.50
N ILE A 22 -2.48 3.13 8.16
CA ILE A 22 -1.16 3.74 8.38
C ILE A 22 -1.32 5.04 9.14
N ASP A 23 -0.68 5.11 10.32
CA ASP A 23 -0.66 6.29 11.18
C ASP A 23 0.78 6.69 11.55
N LEU A 24 1.28 7.75 10.91
CA LEU A 24 2.63 8.28 11.15
C LEU A 24 2.81 8.86 12.56
N GLU A 25 1.73 9.30 13.22
CA GLU A 25 1.79 9.83 14.59
C GLU A 25 2.23 8.76 15.59
N ARG A 26 2.01 7.50 15.30
CA ARG A 26 2.46 6.41 16.16
C ARG A 26 3.99 6.31 16.23
N ALA A 27 4.70 6.57 15.12
CA ALA A 27 6.15 6.65 15.13
C ALA A 27 6.63 7.83 15.98
N VAL A 28 6.04 9.01 15.79
CA VAL A 28 6.36 10.20 16.59
C VAL A 28 6.10 9.95 18.07
N HIS A 29 4.97 9.30 18.40
CA HIS A 29 4.64 8.94 19.79
C HIS A 29 5.67 7.98 20.40
N ALA A 30 6.10 6.96 19.62
CA ALA A 30 7.08 5.99 20.08
C ALA A 30 8.46 6.62 20.29
N TRP A 31 8.86 7.57 19.45
CA TRP A 31 10.19 8.20 19.54
C TRP A 31 10.26 9.37 20.51
N ALA A 32 9.15 10.04 20.82
CA ALA A 32 9.14 11.24 21.68
C ALA A 32 9.82 11.05 23.04
N PRO A 33 9.67 9.91 23.75
CA PRO A 33 10.39 9.69 25.03
C PRO A 33 11.90 9.58 24.89
N HIS A 34 12.40 9.30 23.68
CA HIS A 34 13.81 9.08 23.37
C HIS A 34 14.45 10.26 22.65
N SER A 35 13.69 11.29 22.27
CA SER A 35 14.21 12.44 21.55
C SER A 35 14.55 13.59 22.48
N ARG A 36 15.62 14.32 22.11
CA ARG A 36 15.95 15.63 22.70
C ARG A 36 15.19 16.79 22.07
N MET A 37 14.35 16.52 21.06
CA MET A 37 13.55 17.51 20.36
C MET A 37 12.13 17.56 20.94
N PRO A 38 11.44 18.72 20.85
CA PRO A 38 10.00 18.80 21.03
C PRO A 38 9.26 17.86 20.05
N ARG A 39 8.12 17.35 20.46
CA ARG A 39 7.32 16.41 19.66
C ARG A 39 6.92 16.98 18.29
N GLU A 40 6.61 18.25 18.23
CA GLU A 40 6.26 18.98 17.00
C GLU A 40 7.42 18.97 16.00
N ASP A 41 8.66 19.17 16.47
CA ASP A 41 9.86 19.13 15.62
C ASP A 41 10.15 17.72 15.10
N LEU A 42 9.87 16.68 15.89
CA LEU A 42 9.97 15.28 15.45
C LEU A 42 9.07 15.01 14.25
N ARG A 43 7.81 15.46 14.34
CA ARG A 43 6.84 15.31 13.26
C ARG A 43 7.31 15.98 11.98
N ASP A 44 7.82 17.22 12.09
CA ASP A 44 8.27 18.01 10.95
C ASP A 44 9.56 17.48 10.32
N ARG A 45 10.37 16.78 11.11
CA ARG A 45 11.64 16.19 10.64
C ARG A 45 11.52 14.75 10.15
N PHE A 46 10.49 14.03 10.56
CA PHE A 46 10.19 12.70 10.00
C PHE A 46 9.62 12.87 8.59
N ARG A 47 10.49 12.92 7.59
CA ARG A 47 10.15 13.22 6.19
C ARG A 47 10.53 12.06 5.28
N PHE A 48 9.85 12.03 4.13
CA PHE A 48 10.16 11.14 3.00
C PHE A 48 11.31 11.75 2.17
N ASP A 49 12.48 11.90 2.80
CA ASP A 49 13.69 12.48 2.25
C ASP A 49 14.45 11.51 1.32
N GLU A 50 15.64 11.91 0.85
CA GLU A 50 16.46 11.07 -0.02
C GLU A 50 16.90 9.75 0.66
N PRO A 51 17.36 9.70 1.92
CA PRO A 51 17.62 8.46 2.62
C PRO A 51 16.40 7.52 2.72
N PHE A 52 15.20 8.06 2.96
CA PHE A 52 13.95 7.29 2.94
C PHE A 52 13.71 6.66 1.55
N GLN A 53 13.85 7.46 0.47
CA GLN A 53 13.66 6.96 -0.89
C GLN A 53 14.67 5.87 -1.27
N ARG A 54 15.94 6.01 -0.84
CA ARG A 54 16.97 4.98 -1.01
C ARG A 54 16.65 3.71 -0.23
N HIS A 55 16.09 3.83 0.96
CA HIS A 55 15.65 2.69 1.76
C HIS A 55 14.47 1.97 1.09
N GLU A 56 13.49 2.72 0.57
CA GLU A 56 12.36 2.15 -0.19
C GLU A 56 12.76 1.55 -1.56
N THR A 57 13.94 1.87 -2.07
CA THR A 57 14.44 1.29 -3.34
C THR A 57 15.56 0.27 -3.13
N GLY A 58 15.85 -0.11 -1.88
CA GLY A 58 16.85 -1.11 -1.55
C GLY A 58 18.31 -0.63 -1.68
N HIS A 59 18.54 0.67 -1.89
CA HIS A 59 19.88 1.29 -1.99
C HIS A 59 20.43 1.75 -0.64
N LEU A 60 19.67 1.60 0.42
CA LEU A 60 20.07 1.81 1.80
C LEU A 60 19.43 0.72 2.65
N ASP A 61 20.21 0.03 3.45
CA ASP A 61 19.71 -1.02 4.34
C ASP A 61 19.03 -0.46 5.60
N ASN A 62 18.47 -1.34 6.42
CA ASN A 62 17.79 -0.96 7.65
C ASN A 62 18.72 -0.23 8.61
N ASP A 63 19.95 -0.74 8.82
CA ASP A 63 20.89 -0.18 9.80
C ASP A 63 21.31 1.23 9.39
N GLY A 64 21.62 1.44 8.12
CA GLY A 64 21.95 2.74 7.56
C GLY A 64 20.79 3.73 7.68
N TYR A 65 19.56 3.30 7.36
CA TYR A 65 18.39 4.15 7.47
C TYR A 65 18.02 4.49 8.92
N PHE A 66 18.07 3.51 9.83
CA PHE A 66 17.77 3.77 11.25
C PHE A 66 18.87 4.58 11.92
N ALA A 67 20.14 4.45 11.52
CA ALA A 67 21.21 5.35 11.96
C ALA A 67 20.96 6.80 11.49
N HIS A 68 20.51 6.99 10.25
CA HIS A 68 20.09 8.30 9.75
C HIS A 68 18.91 8.87 10.56
N LEU A 69 17.85 8.10 10.79
CA LEU A 69 16.69 8.54 11.59
C LEU A 69 17.11 8.91 13.01
N ARG A 70 17.93 8.09 13.65
CA ARG A 70 18.43 8.37 15.00
C ARG A 70 19.13 9.71 15.08
N GLN A 71 19.97 10.03 14.09
CA GLN A 71 20.67 11.32 14.02
C GLN A 71 19.72 12.47 13.68
N ALA A 72 18.89 12.32 12.64
CA ALA A 72 17.98 13.37 12.15
C ALA A 72 16.94 13.78 13.20
N LEU A 73 16.48 12.82 14.03
CA LEU A 73 15.48 13.01 15.06
C LEU A 73 16.08 13.15 16.47
N ALA A 74 17.42 13.26 16.59
CA ALA A 74 18.17 13.38 17.85
C ALA A 74 17.73 12.35 18.92
N LEU A 75 17.56 11.08 18.49
CA LEU A 75 17.12 10.00 19.38
C LEU A 75 18.29 9.47 20.20
N ASP A 76 18.07 9.35 21.50
CA ASP A 76 19.00 8.77 22.48
C ASP A 76 18.55 7.36 22.85
N CYS A 77 18.61 6.46 21.86
CA CYS A 77 18.24 5.05 22.00
C CYS A 77 18.96 4.19 20.96
N ASP A 78 18.89 2.88 21.12
CA ASP A 78 19.47 1.91 20.21
C ASP A 78 18.62 1.74 18.93
N LEU A 79 19.24 1.27 17.83
CA LEU A 79 18.59 1.09 16.53
C LEU A 79 17.33 0.20 16.60
N PRO A 80 17.26 -0.87 17.39
CA PRO A 80 16.02 -1.64 17.55
C PRO A 80 14.84 -0.80 18.06
N VAL A 81 15.05 0.18 18.94
CA VAL A 81 14.01 1.08 19.41
C VAL A 81 13.59 2.07 18.31
N VAL A 82 14.55 2.56 17.52
CA VAL A 82 14.25 3.39 16.33
C VAL A 82 13.39 2.61 15.35
N GLN A 83 13.76 1.36 15.05
CA GLN A 83 13.02 0.46 14.18
C GLN A 83 11.61 0.19 14.70
N GLN A 84 11.46 -0.09 15.98
CA GLN A 84 10.16 -0.35 16.60
C GLN A 84 9.21 0.84 16.41
N GLY A 85 9.72 2.06 16.60
CA GLY A 85 8.94 3.28 16.33
C GLY A 85 8.58 3.42 14.85
N PHE A 86 9.52 3.13 13.96
CA PHE A 86 9.28 3.16 12.51
C PHE A 86 8.22 2.15 12.07
N ASP A 87 8.29 0.92 12.56
CA ASP A 87 7.34 -0.15 12.24
C ASP A 87 5.94 0.11 12.87
N ALA A 88 5.86 0.91 13.94
CA ALA A 88 4.62 1.21 14.65
C ALA A 88 3.57 1.95 13.81
N ILE A 89 3.95 2.56 12.68
CA ILE A 89 3.01 3.24 11.78
C ILE A 89 1.96 2.29 11.19
N ILE A 90 2.22 0.99 11.15
CA ILE A 90 1.30 -0.02 10.65
C ILE A 90 0.30 -0.35 11.76
N VAL A 91 -0.93 0.15 11.62
CA VAL A 91 -1.97 0.04 12.66
C VAL A 91 -2.68 -1.29 12.59
N GLY A 92 -3.08 -1.71 11.38
CA GLY A 92 -3.86 -2.90 11.16
C GLY A 92 -4.34 -3.05 9.73
N GLU A 93 -5.13 -4.10 9.50
CA GLU A 93 -5.80 -4.32 8.22
C GLU A 93 -7.07 -3.47 8.12
N ILE A 94 -7.31 -2.87 6.95
CA ILE A 94 -8.60 -2.29 6.58
C ILE A 94 -9.52 -3.44 6.20
N GLN A 95 -10.16 -4.02 7.22
CA GLN A 95 -10.89 -5.29 7.13
C GLN A 95 -11.90 -5.35 5.99
N GLU A 96 -12.53 -4.22 5.67
CA GLU A 96 -13.52 -4.16 4.59
C GLU A 96 -12.85 -4.36 3.23
N THR A 97 -11.73 -3.70 2.95
CA THR A 97 -10.98 -3.88 1.70
C THR A 97 -10.33 -5.25 1.62
N VAL A 98 -9.85 -5.80 2.75
CA VAL A 98 -9.28 -7.16 2.79
C VAL A 98 -10.34 -8.20 2.42
N ARG A 99 -11.60 -8.07 2.91
CA ARG A 99 -12.69 -8.97 2.48
C ARG A 99 -13.00 -8.86 0.98
N LEU A 100 -12.88 -7.67 0.39
CA LEU A 100 -13.04 -7.51 -1.07
C LEU A 100 -11.89 -8.20 -1.83
N LEU A 101 -10.66 -8.08 -1.33
CA LEU A 101 -9.51 -8.81 -1.88
C LEU A 101 -9.72 -10.34 -1.80
N GLU A 102 -10.19 -10.86 -0.66
CA GLU A 102 -10.50 -12.28 -0.49
C GLU A 102 -11.53 -12.80 -1.48
N GLN A 103 -12.53 -11.99 -1.79
CA GLN A 103 -13.55 -12.34 -2.78
C GLN A 103 -13.00 -12.29 -4.21
N VAL A 104 -12.36 -11.18 -4.59
CA VAL A 104 -11.91 -10.97 -5.98
C VAL A 104 -10.77 -11.91 -6.37
N ARG A 105 -9.89 -12.32 -5.44
CA ARG A 105 -8.82 -13.26 -5.71
C ARG A 105 -9.28 -14.66 -6.15
N THR A 106 -10.54 -14.98 -5.93
CA THR A 106 -11.15 -16.21 -6.43
C THR A 106 -11.53 -16.14 -7.91
N GLN A 107 -11.59 -14.94 -8.47
CA GLN A 107 -12.00 -14.66 -9.85
C GLN A 107 -10.80 -14.38 -10.77
N VAL A 108 -9.86 -13.57 -10.28
CA VAL A 108 -8.67 -13.15 -11.03
C VAL A 108 -7.45 -13.09 -10.10
N PRO A 109 -6.22 -13.31 -10.63
CA PRO A 109 -5.02 -13.15 -9.82
C PRO A 109 -4.88 -11.74 -9.27
N CYS A 110 -4.61 -11.66 -7.95
CA CYS A 110 -4.38 -10.41 -7.24
C CYS A 110 -2.91 -10.28 -6.84
N TYR A 111 -2.38 -9.10 -7.03
CA TYR A 111 -1.00 -8.74 -6.74
C TYR A 111 -0.96 -7.49 -5.86
N ALA A 112 0.14 -7.30 -5.13
CA ALA A 112 0.42 -6.03 -4.47
C ALA A 112 1.56 -5.30 -5.18
N ILE A 113 1.47 -3.95 -5.26
CA ILE A 113 2.57 -3.06 -5.64
C ILE A 113 2.69 -1.96 -4.60
N SER A 114 3.74 -1.98 -3.79
CA SER A 114 3.87 -1.09 -2.63
C SER A 114 5.22 -0.40 -2.58
N ASN A 115 5.19 0.91 -2.31
CA ASN A 115 6.36 1.64 -1.86
C ASN A 115 6.60 1.26 -0.40
N THR A 116 7.58 0.42 -0.16
CA THR A 116 7.85 -0.16 1.15
C THR A 116 9.32 -0.56 1.29
N ASN A 117 9.69 -1.03 2.46
CA ASN A 117 11.06 -1.35 2.83
C ASN A 117 11.13 -2.70 3.57
N PRO A 118 12.34 -3.25 3.81
CA PRO A 118 12.48 -4.55 4.45
C PRO A 118 11.88 -4.61 5.86
N SER A 119 11.95 -3.51 6.63
CA SER A 119 11.43 -3.46 7.99
C SER A 119 9.91 -3.56 8.03
N HIS A 120 9.23 -2.70 7.26
CA HIS A 120 7.77 -2.71 7.20
C HIS A 120 7.22 -4.02 6.64
N LEU A 121 7.85 -4.58 5.58
CA LEU A 121 7.38 -5.87 5.05
C LEU A 121 7.50 -6.99 6.07
N ALA A 122 8.62 -7.03 6.83
CA ALA A 122 8.80 -7.98 7.92
C ALA A 122 7.82 -7.74 9.08
N ALA A 123 7.51 -6.47 9.41
CA ALA A 123 6.53 -6.12 10.44
C ALA A 123 5.12 -6.58 10.04
N ILE A 124 4.71 -6.36 8.79
CA ILE A 124 3.43 -6.86 8.24
C ILE A 124 3.37 -8.38 8.36
N GLN A 125 4.40 -9.09 7.94
CA GLN A 125 4.43 -10.55 7.99
C GLN A 125 4.35 -11.10 9.42
N ARG A 126 4.99 -10.43 10.39
CA ARG A 126 4.92 -10.83 11.81
C ARG A 126 3.55 -10.56 12.43
N SER A 127 2.97 -9.39 12.15
CA SER A 127 1.73 -8.93 12.79
C SER A 127 0.48 -9.51 12.14
N PHE A 128 0.54 -9.76 10.83
CA PHE A 128 -0.58 -10.24 10.01
C PHE A 128 -0.13 -11.42 9.12
N PRO A 129 0.18 -12.59 9.68
CA PRO A 129 0.79 -13.71 8.93
C PRO A 129 -0.11 -14.26 7.82
N GLY A 130 -1.42 -14.01 7.87
CA GLY A 130 -2.40 -14.38 6.84
C GLY A 130 -2.51 -13.38 5.69
N PHE A 131 -1.97 -12.16 5.83
CA PHE A 131 -2.22 -11.05 4.89
C PHE A 131 -1.51 -11.21 3.55
N LEU A 132 -0.19 -11.39 3.55
CA LEU A 132 0.59 -11.51 2.31
C LEU A 132 0.20 -12.72 1.43
N PRO A 133 -0.22 -13.88 1.99
CA PRO A 133 -0.74 -15.01 1.22
C PRO A 133 -2.04 -14.76 0.43
N HIS A 134 -2.69 -13.64 0.60
CA HIS A 134 -3.82 -13.26 -0.26
C HIS A 134 -3.38 -12.93 -1.69
N PHE A 135 -2.10 -12.57 -1.90
CA PHE A 135 -1.56 -12.17 -3.20
C PHE A 135 -0.85 -13.31 -3.90
N THR A 136 -0.98 -13.35 -5.22
CA THR A 136 -0.16 -14.20 -6.08
C THR A 136 1.32 -13.79 -5.99
N HIS A 137 1.59 -12.49 -5.90
CA HIS A 137 2.92 -11.94 -5.66
C HIS A 137 2.83 -10.51 -5.09
N VAL A 138 3.84 -10.13 -4.28
CA VAL A 138 3.99 -8.79 -3.71
C VAL A 138 5.22 -8.13 -4.35
N PHE A 139 5.00 -7.08 -5.13
CA PHE A 139 6.05 -6.25 -5.71
C PHE A 139 6.41 -5.13 -4.75
N ALA A 140 7.36 -5.39 -3.87
CA ALA A 140 7.87 -4.41 -2.91
C ALA A 140 8.97 -3.56 -3.56
N SER A 141 8.88 -2.23 -3.45
CA SER A 141 9.79 -1.29 -4.12
C SER A 141 11.27 -1.54 -3.82
N HIS A 142 11.61 -1.91 -2.57
CA HIS A 142 12.98 -2.23 -2.18
C HIS A 142 13.54 -3.51 -2.83
N GLN A 143 12.67 -4.42 -3.28
CA GLN A 143 13.07 -5.65 -3.97
C GLN A 143 13.20 -5.44 -5.48
N ILE A 144 12.32 -4.61 -6.06
CA ILE A 144 12.32 -4.34 -7.51
C ILE A 144 13.23 -3.16 -7.91
N GLY A 145 13.76 -2.39 -6.93
CA GLY A 145 14.64 -1.24 -7.15
C GLY A 145 13.93 0.02 -7.67
N HIS A 146 12.60 0.01 -7.76
CA HIS A 146 11.79 1.10 -8.30
C HIS A 146 10.57 1.36 -7.42
N ARG A 147 10.17 2.64 -7.32
CA ARG A 147 9.00 3.07 -6.54
C ARG A 147 8.01 3.82 -7.41
N LYS A 148 6.71 3.70 -7.09
CA LYS A 148 5.66 4.55 -7.62
C LYS A 148 5.91 6.01 -7.24
N PRO A 149 5.60 7.02 -8.07
CA PRO A 149 4.90 6.94 -9.36
C PRO A 149 5.82 6.74 -10.58
N HIS A 150 7.10 6.35 -10.41
CA HIS A 150 7.98 6.16 -11.55
C HIS A 150 7.48 5.03 -12.46
N ALA A 151 7.44 5.29 -13.79
CA ALA A 151 6.97 4.33 -14.79
C ALA A 151 7.66 2.97 -14.67
N ALA A 152 8.97 2.95 -14.37
CA ALA A 152 9.77 1.74 -14.22
C ALA A 152 9.20 0.74 -13.20
N ALA A 153 8.52 1.22 -12.13
CA ALA A 153 7.88 0.35 -11.14
C ALA A 153 6.70 -0.42 -11.77
N PHE A 154 5.84 0.27 -12.48
CA PHE A 154 4.68 -0.34 -13.16
C PHE A 154 5.11 -1.23 -14.32
N GLU A 155 6.08 -0.80 -15.13
CA GLU A 155 6.63 -1.59 -16.23
C GLU A 155 7.27 -2.89 -15.74
N HIS A 156 7.96 -2.88 -14.58
CA HIS A 156 8.50 -4.09 -13.96
C HIS A 156 7.36 -5.07 -13.64
N VAL A 157 6.31 -4.59 -12.98
CA VAL A 157 5.13 -5.41 -12.63
C VAL A 157 4.45 -5.96 -13.88
N LEU A 158 4.18 -5.12 -14.88
CA LEU A 158 3.50 -5.51 -16.11
C LEU A 158 4.28 -6.59 -16.88
N ARG A 159 5.62 -6.48 -16.93
CA ARG A 159 6.46 -7.55 -17.51
C ARG A 159 6.36 -8.86 -16.74
N ALA A 160 6.33 -8.78 -15.40
CA ALA A 160 6.29 -9.98 -14.54
C ALA A 160 4.95 -10.72 -14.60
N ILE A 161 3.84 -9.97 -14.63
CA ILE A 161 2.49 -10.60 -14.66
C ILE A 161 2.04 -11.00 -16.07
N ALA A 162 2.68 -10.46 -17.12
CA ALA A 162 2.41 -10.76 -18.54
C ALA A 162 0.92 -10.59 -18.93
N VAL A 163 0.24 -9.56 -18.38
CA VAL A 163 -1.13 -9.15 -18.70
C VAL A 163 -1.08 -7.83 -19.44
N PRO A 164 -1.88 -7.61 -20.52
CA PRO A 164 -1.96 -6.33 -21.19
C PRO A 164 -2.32 -5.20 -20.19
N PRO A 165 -1.65 -4.04 -20.23
CA PRO A 165 -1.90 -2.95 -19.27
C PRO A 165 -3.38 -2.56 -19.16
N SER A 166 -4.11 -2.53 -20.29
CA SER A 166 -5.54 -2.19 -20.33
C SER A 166 -6.46 -3.22 -19.65
N GLU A 167 -5.93 -4.39 -19.30
CA GLU A 167 -6.65 -5.47 -18.61
C GLU A 167 -6.20 -5.61 -17.14
N VAL A 168 -5.36 -4.70 -16.65
CA VAL A 168 -4.88 -4.63 -15.26
C VAL A 168 -5.58 -3.49 -14.54
N LEU A 169 -6.23 -3.79 -13.41
CA LEU A 169 -6.87 -2.82 -12.54
C LEU A 169 -5.98 -2.51 -11.33
N LEU A 170 -5.63 -1.24 -11.12
CA LEU A 170 -4.88 -0.76 -9.95
C LEU A 170 -5.81 -0.01 -8.98
N PHE A 171 -5.63 -0.30 -7.68
CA PHE A 171 -6.16 0.47 -6.55
C PHE A 171 -5.02 1.16 -5.81
N ASP A 172 -5.05 2.49 -5.68
CA ASP A 172 -4.00 3.27 -5.02
C ASP A 172 -4.59 4.55 -4.41
N ASP A 173 -4.13 4.97 -3.23
CA ASP A 173 -4.61 6.15 -2.51
C ASP A 173 -3.99 7.47 -2.98
N LEU A 174 -2.90 7.39 -3.79
CA LEU A 174 -2.18 8.57 -4.26
C LEU A 174 -2.50 8.92 -5.71
N ALA A 175 -3.05 10.10 -5.92
CA ALA A 175 -3.41 10.59 -7.27
C ALA A 175 -2.22 10.55 -8.27
N ALA A 176 -0.99 10.78 -7.80
CA ALA A 176 0.19 10.72 -8.65
C ALA A 176 0.47 9.30 -9.16
N ASN A 177 0.27 8.27 -8.33
CA ASN A 177 0.41 6.87 -8.71
C ASN A 177 -0.67 6.46 -9.72
N VAL A 178 -1.93 6.85 -9.45
CA VAL A 178 -3.06 6.62 -10.35
C VAL A 178 -2.82 7.27 -11.73
N ALA A 179 -2.35 8.52 -11.76
CA ALA A 179 -2.05 9.22 -13.00
C ALA A 179 -0.93 8.53 -13.79
N ALA A 180 0.15 8.11 -13.12
CA ALA A 180 1.26 7.40 -13.74
C ALA A 180 0.84 6.03 -14.30
N ALA A 181 0.00 5.28 -13.57
CA ALA A 181 -0.55 4.01 -14.04
C ALA A 181 -1.43 4.20 -15.29
N ARG A 182 -2.32 5.21 -15.28
CA ARG A 182 -3.18 5.54 -16.44
C ARG A 182 -2.35 5.94 -17.66
N ALA A 183 -1.25 6.66 -17.49
CA ALA A 183 -0.35 7.01 -18.58
C ALA A 183 0.27 5.77 -19.26
N LEU A 184 0.36 4.66 -18.56
CA LEU A 184 0.77 3.34 -19.08
C LEU A 184 -0.42 2.48 -19.50
N SER A 185 -1.61 3.06 -19.63
CA SER A 185 -2.86 2.39 -20.05
C SER A 185 -3.41 1.37 -19.05
N LEU A 186 -3.01 1.39 -17.78
CA LEU A 186 -3.68 0.61 -16.75
C LEU A 186 -5.06 1.23 -16.45
N GLN A 187 -6.02 0.37 -16.12
CA GLN A 187 -7.20 0.81 -15.40
C GLN A 187 -6.75 1.16 -13.97
N ALA A 188 -6.99 2.39 -13.50
CA ALA A 188 -6.55 2.78 -12.16
C ALA A 188 -7.64 3.59 -11.45
N VAL A 189 -7.87 3.27 -10.19
CA VAL A 189 -8.87 3.86 -9.30
C VAL A 189 -8.17 4.53 -8.14
N LEU A 190 -8.50 5.80 -7.90
CA LEU A 190 -8.09 6.51 -6.70
C LEU A 190 -8.99 6.05 -5.54
N VAL A 191 -8.37 5.50 -4.51
CA VAL A 191 -9.07 4.96 -3.34
C VAL A 191 -9.04 5.98 -2.21
N ALA A 192 -10.21 6.43 -1.79
CA ALA A 192 -10.39 7.23 -0.57
C ALA A 192 -11.10 6.40 0.53
N SER A 193 -11.80 5.33 0.12
CA SER A 193 -12.54 4.46 1.03
C SER A 193 -12.66 3.04 0.45
N PRO A 194 -13.01 2.03 1.27
CA PRO A 194 -13.31 0.69 0.78
C PRO A 194 -14.42 0.63 -0.26
N GLU A 195 -15.36 1.58 -0.23
CA GLU A 195 -16.47 1.65 -1.19
C GLU A 195 -15.99 1.94 -2.62
N ASP A 196 -14.90 2.71 -2.80
CA ASP A 196 -14.31 2.96 -4.12
C ASP A 196 -13.80 1.64 -4.74
N VAL A 197 -13.21 0.78 -3.91
CA VAL A 197 -12.75 -0.56 -4.32
C VAL A 197 -13.95 -1.42 -4.70
N ARG A 198 -14.98 -1.47 -3.84
CA ARG A 198 -16.21 -2.23 -4.08
C ARG A 198 -16.88 -1.81 -5.37
N ALA A 199 -17.15 -0.52 -5.53
CA ALA A 199 -17.82 0.02 -6.69
C ALA A 199 -17.09 -0.33 -7.99
N ALA A 200 -15.78 -0.17 -8.01
CA ALA A 200 -14.95 -0.49 -9.16
C ALA A 200 -14.94 -1.99 -9.50
N LEU A 201 -14.96 -2.88 -8.50
CA LEU A 201 -15.03 -4.33 -8.71
C LEU A 201 -16.41 -4.76 -9.24
N VAL A 202 -17.49 -4.17 -8.73
CA VAL A 202 -18.85 -4.41 -9.21
C VAL A 202 -19.03 -3.91 -10.64
N GLU A 203 -18.56 -2.70 -10.96
CA GLU A 203 -18.61 -2.13 -12.33
C GLU A 203 -17.95 -3.05 -13.36
N ARG A 204 -16.91 -3.79 -12.97
CA ARG A 204 -16.17 -4.72 -13.83
C ARG A 204 -16.69 -6.16 -13.79
N GLY A 205 -17.78 -6.40 -13.06
CA GLY A 205 -18.37 -7.73 -12.92
C GLY A 205 -17.53 -8.73 -12.15
N LEU A 206 -16.55 -8.25 -11.37
CA LEU A 206 -15.70 -9.07 -10.51
C LEU A 206 -16.36 -9.37 -9.15
N LEU A 207 -17.35 -8.57 -8.75
CA LEU A 207 -18.20 -8.80 -7.59
C LEU A 207 -19.65 -8.54 -7.94
N SER A 208 -20.56 -9.20 -7.22
CA SER A 208 -22.00 -8.90 -7.29
C SER A 208 -22.30 -7.58 -6.58
N PRO A 209 -23.30 -6.79 -7.05
CA PRO A 209 -23.81 -5.67 -6.27
C PRO A 209 -24.26 -6.11 -4.88
N PRO A 210 -24.16 -5.24 -3.85
CA PRO A 210 -24.72 -5.56 -2.53
C PRO A 210 -26.22 -5.84 -2.65
N GLU A 211 -26.70 -6.86 -1.95
CA GLU A 211 -28.14 -7.12 -1.86
C GLU A 211 -28.83 -5.91 -1.24
N VAL A 212 -29.74 -5.29 -1.98
CA VAL A 212 -30.62 -4.27 -1.43
C VAL A 212 -31.59 -5.01 -0.49
N PRO A 213 -31.61 -4.71 0.82
CA PRO A 213 -32.54 -5.36 1.73
C PRO A 213 -33.97 -5.16 1.19
N ALA A 214 -34.71 -6.25 1.02
CA ALA A 214 -36.10 -6.19 0.63
C ALA A 214 -36.83 -5.26 1.61
N GLY A 215 -37.40 -4.18 1.10
CA GLY A 215 -38.22 -3.26 1.90
C GLY A 215 -39.30 -4.04 2.65
N PRO A 216 -39.77 -3.55 3.82
CA PRO A 216 -40.82 -4.22 4.57
C PRO A 216 -42.03 -4.46 3.66
N PRO A 217 -42.71 -5.61 3.79
CA PRO A 217 -43.86 -5.91 2.96
C PRO A 217 -44.89 -4.80 3.15
N THR A 218 -45.26 -4.16 2.05
CA THR A 218 -46.40 -3.22 2.01
C THR A 218 -47.67 -3.98 2.40
N LYS A 219 -48.26 -3.55 3.51
CA LYS A 219 -49.57 -4.06 3.97
C LYS A 219 -50.69 -3.49 3.12
#